data_a9d1a2c5a55c6729f63d48ca76c87604
#
_entry.id   a9d1a2c5a55c6729f63d48ca76c87604
#
_cell.length_a   1.000
_cell.length_b   1.000
_cell.length_c   1.000
_cell.angle_alpha   90.00
_cell.angle_beta   90.00
_cell.angle_gamma   90.00
#
_symmetry.space_group_name_H-M   'P 1'
#
loop_
_entity.id
_entity.type
_entity.pdbx_description
1 polymer ?
#
loop_
_entity_poly.entity_id
_entity_poly.type
_entity_poly.pdbx_seq_one_letter_code
_entity_poly.pdbx_strand_id
1 'polypeptide(L)'
;MGNGLIQVVAGINVKYVDNIPFVLLGLKPSGVWEFPGGKVENIESHQGAMEREWIEELGVMVECENEQFGRARNGVYEIWFYELDIKQDEYQDGEPTSREHVDVKYFRLDECGGVEMNKVNKVILNKLINKYK
;
A
#
# COMPACT_ATOMS: atom_id res chain seq x y z
N MET A 1 -12.53 3.06 -24.88
CA MET A 1 -11.11 3.40 -24.99
C MET A 1 -10.70 4.33 -23.86
N GLY A 2 -9.73 3.98 -23.12
CA GLY A 2 -9.27 4.84 -22.05
C GLY A 2 -8.42 5.99 -22.54
N ASN A 3 -7.94 6.79 -21.62
CA ASN A 3 -7.09 7.93 -21.86
C ASN A 3 -5.61 7.57 -21.95
N GLY A 4 -5.29 6.28 -22.08
CA GLY A 4 -3.92 5.79 -22.12
C GLY A 4 -3.26 5.63 -20.76
N LEU A 5 -3.97 5.90 -19.68
CA LEU A 5 -3.42 5.74 -18.33
C LEU A 5 -3.48 4.29 -17.89
N ILE A 6 -2.45 3.88 -17.16
CA ILE A 6 -2.39 2.56 -16.56
C ILE A 6 -2.89 2.70 -15.11
N GLN A 7 -3.90 1.92 -14.76
CA GLN A 7 -4.49 1.95 -13.43
C GLN A 7 -3.66 1.12 -12.46
N VAL A 8 -3.31 1.71 -11.33
CA VAL A 8 -2.53 1.07 -10.26
C VAL A 8 -3.25 1.28 -8.95
N VAL A 9 -3.25 0.27 -8.09
CA VAL A 9 -3.76 0.38 -6.73
C VAL A 9 -2.60 0.17 -5.75
N ALA A 10 -2.64 0.90 -4.64
CA ALA A 10 -1.65 0.79 -3.59
C ALA A 10 -2.34 0.76 -2.23
N GLY A 11 -1.89 -0.11 -1.35
CA GLY A 11 -2.54 -0.38 -0.08
C GLY A 11 -1.86 0.27 1.11
N ILE A 12 -2.67 0.84 1.98
CA ILE A 12 -2.21 1.48 3.20
C ILE A 12 -2.69 0.63 4.38
N ASN A 13 -1.78 -0.09 5.00
CA ASN A 13 -2.10 -0.86 6.19
C ASN A 13 -1.52 -0.17 7.41
N VAL A 14 -2.41 0.32 8.28
CA VAL A 14 -2.03 0.91 9.55
C VAL A 14 -2.39 -0.06 10.66
N LYS A 15 -1.43 -0.38 11.50
CA LYS A 15 -1.66 -1.25 12.65
C LYS A 15 -1.19 -0.53 13.91
N TYR A 16 -1.91 -0.75 15.00
CA TYR A 16 -1.57 -0.16 16.29
C TYR A 16 -0.78 -1.15 17.14
N VAL A 17 0.34 -0.70 17.68
CA VAL A 17 1.12 -1.45 18.66
C VAL A 17 1.24 -0.56 19.88
N ASP A 18 0.71 -1.00 21.02
CA ASP A 18 0.68 -0.21 22.25
C ASP A 18 0.08 1.19 22.03
N ASN A 19 -1.02 1.24 21.27
CA ASN A 19 -1.74 2.47 20.92
C ASN A 19 -0.96 3.44 20.04
N ILE A 20 0.10 2.97 19.39
CA ILE A 20 0.91 3.76 18.48
C ILE A 20 0.70 3.25 17.06
N PRO A 21 0.34 4.12 16.09
CA PRO A 21 0.11 3.67 14.71
C PRO A 21 1.40 3.47 13.94
N PHE A 22 1.45 2.34 13.23
CA PHE A 22 2.54 1.97 12.32
C PHE A 22 1.97 1.72 10.94
N VAL A 23 2.72 2.03 9.90
CA VAL A 23 2.33 1.78 8.52
C VAL A 23 3.30 0.83 7.83
N LEU A 24 2.75 -0.08 7.03
CA LEU A 24 3.54 -1.05 6.28
C LEU A 24 4.04 -0.45 4.98
N LEU A 25 5.34 -0.53 4.74
CA LEU A 25 5.97 -0.09 3.49
C LEU A 25 6.88 -1.19 2.97
N GLY A 26 7.04 -1.21 1.65
CA GLY A 26 7.96 -2.14 0.98
C GLY A 26 9.12 -1.39 0.35
N LEU A 27 10.31 -1.95 0.46
CA LEU A 27 11.53 -1.35 -0.10
C LEU A 27 11.76 -1.90 -1.51
N LYS A 28 11.77 -1.02 -2.49
CA LYS A 28 12.07 -1.39 -3.87
C LYS A 28 13.56 -1.61 -4.06
N PRO A 29 13.97 -2.41 -5.05
CA PRO A 29 15.40 -2.56 -5.38
C PRO A 29 16.11 -1.23 -5.64
N SER A 30 15.37 -0.20 -6.06
CA SER A 30 15.93 1.13 -6.31
C SER A 30 16.28 1.89 -5.02
N GLY A 31 15.89 1.37 -3.86
CA GLY A 31 16.21 2.00 -2.57
C GLY A 31 15.14 2.92 -2.02
N VAL A 32 13.99 3.00 -2.68
CA VAL A 32 12.88 3.82 -2.16
C VAL A 32 11.78 2.92 -1.61
N TRP A 33 11.09 3.44 -0.60
CA TRP A 33 9.96 2.75 0.02
C TRP A 33 8.66 3.14 -0.68
N GLU A 34 7.68 2.26 -0.64
CA GLU A 34 6.38 2.51 -1.26
C GLU A 34 5.27 1.78 -0.53
N PHE A 35 4.03 2.21 -0.78
CA PHE A 35 2.86 1.44 -0.37
C PHE A 35 2.71 0.26 -1.35
N PRO A 36 2.60 -0.98 -0.84
CA PRO A 36 2.51 -2.15 -1.72
C PRO A 36 1.24 -2.18 -2.55
N GLY A 37 1.34 -2.64 -3.78
CA GLY A 37 0.21 -2.77 -4.69
C GLY A 37 0.68 -3.14 -6.08
N GLY A 38 -0.13 -2.86 -7.08
CA GLY A 38 0.21 -3.17 -8.45
C GLY A 38 -0.86 -2.77 -9.44
N LYS A 39 -0.69 -3.20 -10.67
CA LYS A 39 -1.58 -2.83 -11.76
C LYS A 39 -2.93 -3.53 -11.65
N VAL A 40 -3.98 -2.78 -11.97
CA VAL A 40 -5.32 -3.33 -12.11
C VAL A 40 -5.40 -4.01 -13.46
N GLU A 41 -5.77 -5.29 -13.47
CA GLU A 41 -5.93 -6.04 -14.70
C GLU A 41 -7.35 -5.91 -15.23
N ASN A 42 -7.56 -6.32 -16.49
CA ASN A 42 -8.86 -6.21 -17.14
C ASN A 42 -9.97 -6.80 -16.28
N ILE A 43 -11.07 -6.08 -16.21
CA ILE A 43 -12.29 -6.44 -15.48
C ILE A 43 -12.16 -6.59 -13.96
N GLU A 44 -10.98 -6.39 -13.40
CA GLU A 44 -10.85 -6.36 -11.93
C GLU A 44 -11.41 -5.07 -11.37
N SER A 45 -12.04 -5.16 -10.20
CA SER A 45 -12.28 -3.97 -9.38
C SER A 45 -10.97 -3.57 -8.71
N HIS A 46 -10.91 -2.35 -8.18
CA HIS A 46 -9.75 -1.92 -7.40
C HIS A 46 -9.52 -2.83 -6.19
N GLN A 47 -10.63 -3.18 -5.50
CA GLN A 47 -10.54 -4.07 -4.33
C GLN A 47 -10.03 -5.46 -4.73
N GLY A 48 -10.51 -5.99 -5.85
CA GLY A 48 -10.04 -7.28 -6.36
C GLY A 48 -8.57 -7.27 -6.73
N ALA A 49 -8.12 -6.21 -7.40
CA ALA A 49 -6.71 -6.05 -7.74
C ALA A 49 -5.85 -5.96 -6.49
N MET A 50 -6.30 -5.21 -5.48
CA MET A 50 -5.57 -5.08 -4.22
C MET A 50 -5.44 -6.42 -3.52
N GLU A 51 -6.54 -7.19 -3.45
CA GLU A 51 -6.53 -8.51 -2.81
C GLU A 51 -5.54 -9.44 -3.52
N ARG A 52 -5.58 -9.45 -4.85
CA ARG A 52 -4.68 -10.29 -5.64
C ARG A 52 -3.23 -9.88 -5.45
N GLU A 53 -2.92 -8.60 -5.56
CA GLU A 53 -1.55 -8.10 -5.47
C GLU A 53 -0.95 -8.36 -4.08
N TRP A 54 -1.72 -8.18 -3.01
CA TRP A 54 -1.21 -8.40 -1.67
C TRP A 54 -0.98 -9.88 -1.38
N ILE A 55 -1.80 -10.77 -1.94
CA ILE A 55 -1.53 -12.21 -1.85
C ILE A 55 -0.24 -12.54 -2.63
N GLU A 56 -0.12 -12.04 -3.85
CA GLU A 56 1.04 -12.34 -4.69
C GLU A 56 2.34 -11.79 -4.11
N GLU A 57 2.31 -10.55 -3.65
CA GLU A 57 3.53 -9.87 -3.17
C GLU A 57 3.86 -10.18 -1.72
N LEU A 58 2.87 -10.24 -0.85
CA LEU A 58 3.09 -10.28 0.60
C LEU A 58 2.55 -11.54 1.26
N GLY A 59 1.83 -12.37 0.53
CA GLY A 59 1.33 -13.62 1.06
C GLY A 59 0.22 -13.47 2.09
N VAL A 60 -0.47 -12.34 2.11
CA VAL A 60 -1.54 -12.08 3.09
C VAL A 60 -2.84 -11.72 2.39
N MET A 61 -3.96 -12.10 3.02
CA MET A 61 -5.29 -11.69 2.58
C MET A 61 -5.64 -10.36 3.22
N VAL A 62 -6.29 -9.51 2.44
CA VAL A 62 -6.65 -8.16 2.91
C VAL A 62 -8.10 -7.87 2.65
N GLU A 63 -8.64 -6.94 3.44
CA GLU A 63 -9.94 -6.35 3.20
C GLU A 63 -9.75 -4.86 2.97
N CYS A 64 -10.09 -4.42 1.76
CA CYS A 64 -9.83 -3.08 1.30
C CYS A 64 -11.06 -2.20 1.52
N GLU A 65 -10.84 -0.97 1.98
CA GLU A 65 -11.93 0.00 2.10
C GLU A 65 -12.55 0.30 0.75
N ASN A 66 -13.82 0.67 0.74
CA ASN A 66 -14.53 0.98 -0.50
C ASN A 66 -14.14 2.35 -1.06
N GLU A 67 -13.87 3.30 -0.19
CA GLU A 67 -13.50 4.64 -0.60
C GLU A 67 -12.00 4.81 -0.67
N GLN A 68 -11.53 5.50 -1.69
CA GLN A 68 -10.11 5.77 -1.82
C GLN A 68 -9.66 6.74 -0.72
N PHE A 69 -8.46 6.53 -0.23
CA PHE A 69 -7.79 7.45 0.66
C PHE A 69 -7.20 8.64 -0.12
N GLY A 70 -6.71 8.37 -1.31
CA GLY A 70 -6.15 9.38 -2.19
C GLY A 70 -5.93 8.84 -3.59
N ARG A 71 -5.64 9.74 -4.50
CA ARG A 71 -5.36 9.41 -5.89
C ARG A 71 -4.26 10.32 -6.40
N ALA A 72 -3.36 9.78 -7.21
CA ALA A 72 -2.27 10.54 -7.76
C ALA A 72 -1.96 10.06 -9.16
N ARG A 73 -1.24 10.90 -9.90
CA ARG A 73 -0.83 10.58 -11.25
C ARG A 73 0.67 10.74 -11.37
N ASN A 74 1.31 9.75 -11.98
CA ASN A 74 2.75 9.75 -12.20
C ASN A 74 3.02 9.26 -13.62
N GLY A 75 3.23 10.19 -14.55
CA GLY A 75 3.41 9.85 -15.95
C GLY A 75 2.15 9.22 -16.53
N VAL A 76 2.26 7.97 -17.00
CA VAL A 76 1.13 7.21 -17.55
C VAL A 76 0.35 6.44 -16.49
N TYR A 77 0.79 6.51 -15.24
CA TYR A 77 0.16 5.76 -14.17
C TYR A 77 -0.83 6.63 -13.42
N GLU A 78 -2.02 6.10 -13.17
CA GLU A 78 -2.99 6.68 -12.27
C GLU A 78 -3.07 5.75 -11.07
N ILE A 79 -2.73 6.26 -9.88
CA ILE A 79 -2.56 5.43 -8.68
C ILE A 79 -3.67 5.77 -7.69
N TRP A 80 -4.37 4.73 -7.26
CA TRP A 80 -5.47 4.83 -6.30
C TRP A 80 -5.03 4.18 -5.00
N PHE A 81 -5.03 4.96 -3.92
CA PHE A 81 -4.59 4.52 -2.60
C PHE A 81 -5.81 4.20 -1.73
N TYR A 82 -5.81 3.02 -1.12
CA TYR A 82 -6.88 2.58 -0.24
C TYR A 82 -6.30 2.09 1.07
N GLU A 83 -6.95 2.48 2.18
CA GLU A 83 -6.65 1.84 3.45
C GLU A 83 -7.22 0.43 3.43
N LEU A 84 -6.53 -0.50 4.08
CA LEU A 84 -6.95 -1.89 4.14
C LEU A 84 -6.51 -2.52 5.45
N ASP A 85 -7.20 -3.60 5.80
CA ASP A 85 -6.84 -4.42 6.94
C ASP A 85 -6.33 -5.76 6.46
N ILE A 86 -5.32 -6.30 7.14
CA ILE A 86 -4.84 -7.65 6.90
C ILE A 86 -5.74 -8.60 7.68
N LYS A 87 -6.35 -9.54 6.98
CA LYS A 87 -7.18 -10.57 7.60
C LYS A 87 -6.29 -11.64 8.17
N GLN A 88 -6.51 -11.99 9.43
CA GLN A 88 -5.87 -13.14 10.01
C GLN A 88 -6.70 -14.37 9.68
N ASP A 89 -6.01 -15.35 9.15
CA ASP A 89 -6.59 -16.60 8.71
C ASP A 89 -5.84 -17.70 9.45
N GLU A 90 -6.52 -18.80 9.76
CA GLU A 90 -5.90 -19.90 10.48
C GLU A 90 -4.75 -20.56 9.72
N TYR A 91 -4.60 -20.22 8.45
CA TYR A 91 -3.55 -20.76 7.59
C TYR A 91 -2.39 -19.78 7.39
N GLN A 92 -2.44 -18.62 8.02
CA GLN A 92 -1.42 -17.59 7.85
C GLN A 92 -0.92 -17.09 9.18
N ASP A 93 0.37 -16.80 9.24
CA ASP A 93 1.00 -16.27 10.45
C ASP A 93 0.68 -14.80 10.68
N GLY A 94 0.03 -14.16 9.70
CA GLY A 94 -0.35 -12.76 9.82
C GLY A 94 0.76 -11.77 9.58
N GLU A 95 1.98 -12.23 9.38
CA GLU A 95 3.11 -11.34 9.11
C GLU A 95 3.42 -11.32 7.61
N PRO A 96 3.34 -10.15 6.97
CA PRO A 96 3.66 -10.03 5.55
C PRO A 96 5.13 -10.37 5.27
N THR A 97 5.35 -11.15 4.23
CA THR A 97 6.69 -11.43 3.74
C THR A 97 6.75 -11.03 2.28
N SER A 98 7.86 -10.44 1.87
CA SER A 98 7.96 -9.90 0.53
C SER A 98 8.42 -10.92 -0.48
N ARG A 99 7.89 -10.81 -1.71
CA ARG A 99 8.36 -11.57 -2.88
C ARG A 99 8.95 -10.66 -3.94
N GLU A 100 8.59 -9.38 -3.95
CA GLU A 100 9.05 -8.41 -4.94
C GLU A 100 9.90 -7.30 -4.32
N HIS A 101 9.69 -7.01 -3.05
CA HIS A 101 10.43 -5.99 -2.35
C HIS A 101 11.68 -6.58 -1.70
N VAL A 102 12.73 -5.77 -1.60
CA VAL A 102 13.96 -6.17 -0.90
C VAL A 102 13.68 -6.35 0.59
N ASP A 103 12.75 -5.56 1.12
CA ASP A 103 12.36 -5.61 2.52
C ASP A 103 10.93 -5.10 2.66
N VAL A 104 10.24 -5.53 3.70
CA VAL A 104 8.90 -5.06 4.07
C VAL A 104 8.92 -4.84 5.56
N LYS A 105 8.48 -3.65 5.99
CA LYS A 105 8.51 -3.40 7.42
C LYS A 105 7.50 -2.35 7.82
N TYR A 106 7.08 -2.40 9.09
CA TYR A 106 6.22 -1.39 9.70
C TYR A 106 7.06 -0.24 10.22
N PHE A 107 6.65 0.97 9.86
CA PHE A 107 7.28 2.20 10.33
C PHE A 107 6.31 2.93 11.25
N ARG A 108 6.82 3.42 12.35
CA ARG A 108 6.05 4.28 13.22
C ARG A 108 5.66 5.55 12.47
N LEU A 109 4.34 5.81 12.39
CA LEU A 109 3.83 6.89 11.55
C LEU A 109 4.38 8.26 11.93
N ASP A 110 4.52 8.53 13.23
CA ASP A 110 5.00 9.83 13.69
C ASP A 110 6.52 10.01 13.51
N GLU A 111 7.22 8.99 13.04
CA GLU A 111 8.67 9.03 12.84
C GLU A 111 9.09 8.79 11.40
N CYS A 112 8.14 8.50 10.50
CA CYS A 112 8.50 8.08 9.14
C CYS A 112 8.55 9.21 8.11
N GLY A 113 8.43 10.46 8.54
CA GLY A 113 8.44 11.60 7.61
C GLY A 113 9.72 11.74 6.80
N GLY A 114 10.83 11.17 7.27
CA GLY A 114 12.11 11.22 6.55
C GLY A 114 12.41 10.00 5.68
N VAL A 115 11.45 9.08 5.56
CA VAL A 115 11.64 7.87 4.76
C VAL A 115 11.77 8.22 3.28
N GLU A 116 12.74 7.60 2.60
CA GLU A 116 12.99 7.85 1.18
C GLU A 116 11.88 7.25 0.34
N MET A 117 11.13 8.09 -0.36
CA MET A 117 10.01 7.68 -1.21
C MET A 117 9.95 8.57 -2.44
N ASN A 118 9.29 8.08 -3.49
CA ASN A 118 9.02 8.97 -4.62
C ASN A 118 7.98 10.02 -4.19
N LYS A 119 7.88 11.08 -4.99
CA LYS A 119 7.07 12.25 -4.67
C LYS A 119 5.59 11.90 -4.43
N VAL A 120 5.04 11.01 -5.24
CA VAL A 120 3.63 10.63 -5.16
C VAL A 120 3.33 9.92 -3.83
N ASN A 121 4.14 8.95 -3.48
CA ASN A 121 3.98 8.24 -2.22
C ASN A 121 4.18 9.17 -1.03
N LYS A 122 5.12 10.11 -1.15
CA LYS A 122 5.40 11.06 -0.07
C LYS A 122 4.20 11.94 0.25
N VAL A 123 3.51 12.42 -0.78
CA VAL A 123 2.29 13.22 -0.60
C VAL A 123 1.24 12.42 0.17
N ILE A 124 1.05 11.16 -0.18
CA ILE A 124 0.08 10.29 0.49
C ILE A 124 0.52 9.99 1.93
N LEU A 125 1.81 9.75 2.14
CA LEU A 125 2.33 9.52 3.49
C LEU A 125 2.09 10.72 4.40
N ASN A 126 2.32 11.93 3.91
CA ASN A 126 2.10 13.15 4.69
C ASN A 126 0.61 13.31 5.05
N LYS A 127 -0.27 13.00 4.12
CA LYS A 127 -1.72 13.01 4.38
C LYS A 127 -2.09 11.98 5.45
N LEU A 128 -1.47 10.81 5.39
CA LEU A 128 -1.71 9.74 6.36
C LEU A 128 -1.22 10.14 7.76
N ILE A 129 -0.03 10.71 7.85
CA ILE A 129 0.51 11.18 9.12
C ILE A 129 -0.45 12.19 9.76
N ASN A 130 -0.99 13.12 8.97
CA ASN A 130 -1.94 14.11 9.48
C ASN A 130 -3.24 13.47 9.96
N LYS A 131 -3.71 12.43 9.28
CA LYS A 131 -4.94 11.74 9.68
C LYS A 131 -4.80 11.07 11.05
N TYR A 132 -3.63 10.55 11.35
CA TYR A 132 -3.40 9.75 12.57
C TYR A 132 -2.70 10.52 13.69
N LYS A 133 -2.64 11.82 13.58
CA LYS A 133 -2.12 12.67 14.65
C LYS A 133 -3.05 12.68 15.86
#